data_729bac9aa4d5480f1d73f87480f59b0b
#
_entry.id   729bac9aa4d5480f1d73f87480f59b0b
#
_cell.length_a   1.000
_cell.length_b   1.000
_cell.length_c   1.000
_cell.angle_alpha   90.00
_cell.angle_beta   90.00
_cell.angle_gamma   90.00
#
_symmetry.space_group_name_H-M   'P 1'
#
loop_
_entity.id
_entity.type
_entity.pdbx_description
1 polymer ?
#
loop_
_entity_poly.entity_id
_entity_poly.type
_entity_poly.pdbx_seq_one_letter_code
_entity_poly.pdbx_strand_id
1 'polypeptide(L)'
;FSLFEFSQLARATNNFAREYKIGEGGFGRVYKGQLQGLPVAIKRCFIESSPERLSDFENEIKYIPKLQHRNIVKLQGYCIQGKERILVYEYMRNKSLDKFIFGPRAGGSLNWDTLDLKPSNILLDSEMNPKISDFGTARAGHPDKIQKGDVIAGTHGYMPPEYSKKGIFSGKTDVFSFGSLLLEILSGKRNGTSYSIGDRKSLSLHE
;
A
#
# COMPACT_ATOMS: atom_id res chain seq x y z
N PHE A 1 -12.09 -0.33 -16.61
CA PHE A 1 -10.75 -0.92 -16.43
C PHE A 1 -10.12 -1.09 -17.79
N SER A 2 -9.01 -0.37 -18.05
CA SER A 2 -8.47 -0.17 -19.39
C SER A 2 -7.04 -0.71 -19.53
N LEU A 3 -6.71 -1.23 -20.71
CA LEU A 3 -5.34 -1.47 -21.13
C LEU A 3 -4.81 -0.17 -21.77
N PHE A 4 -3.74 0.38 -21.21
CA PHE A 4 -3.09 1.58 -21.73
C PHE A 4 -1.84 1.23 -22.53
N GLU A 5 -1.56 2.02 -23.57
CA GLU A 5 -0.29 1.95 -24.28
C GLU A 5 0.81 2.69 -23.48
N PHE A 6 2.04 2.19 -23.53
CA PHE A 6 3.19 2.83 -22.88
C PHE A 6 3.37 4.28 -23.32
N SER A 7 3.17 4.54 -24.61
CA SER A 7 3.30 5.89 -25.22
C SER A 7 2.32 6.91 -24.59
N GLN A 8 1.10 6.46 -24.21
CA GLN A 8 0.11 7.30 -23.53
C GLN A 8 0.58 7.67 -22.12
N LEU A 9 1.10 6.68 -21.37
CA LEU A 9 1.59 6.89 -20.01
C LEU A 9 2.89 7.71 -19.97
N ALA A 10 3.78 7.49 -20.94
CA ALA A 10 4.97 8.29 -21.10
C ALA A 10 4.64 9.77 -21.37
N ARG A 11 3.69 10.04 -22.27
CA ARG A 11 3.22 11.42 -22.52
C ARG A 11 2.58 12.03 -21.29
N ALA A 12 1.74 11.28 -20.57
CA ALA A 12 1.04 11.75 -19.37
C ALA A 12 1.99 12.17 -18.23
N THR A 13 3.23 11.69 -18.25
CA THR A 13 4.26 11.90 -17.22
C THR A 13 5.51 12.61 -17.73
N ASN A 14 5.46 13.17 -18.94
CA ASN A 14 6.64 13.73 -19.61
C ASN A 14 7.84 12.74 -19.61
N ASN A 15 7.61 11.54 -20.13
CA ASN A 15 8.59 10.43 -20.13
C ASN A 15 9.05 10.02 -18.71
N PHE A 16 8.14 9.95 -17.76
CA PHE A 16 8.42 9.62 -16.35
C PHE A 16 9.47 10.56 -15.73
N ALA A 17 9.38 11.84 -16.08
CA ALA A 17 10.31 12.85 -15.62
C ALA A 17 10.25 13.01 -14.10
N ARG A 18 11.39 13.40 -13.51
CA ARG A 18 11.60 13.45 -12.05
C ARG A 18 10.61 14.39 -11.36
N GLU A 19 10.24 15.49 -11.98
CA GLU A 19 9.29 16.47 -11.45
C GLU A 19 7.87 15.91 -11.28
N TYR A 20 7.51 14.86 -12.04
CA TYR A 20 6.23 14.16 -11.92
C TYR A 20 6.24 13.02 -10.90
N LYS A 21 7.43 12.66 -10.38
CA LYS A 21 7.54 11.60 -9.38
C LYS A 21 6.98 12.05 -8.04
N ILE A 22 5.97 11.32 -7.54
CA ILE A 22 5.27 11.59 -6.27
C ILE A 22 5.57 10.56 -5.19
N GLY A 23 6.19 9.42 -5.56
CA GLY A 23 6.57 8.37 -4.62
C GLY A 23 7.57 7.39 -5.22
N GLU A 24 8.31 6.71 -4.36
CA GLU A 24 9.19 5.60 -4.70
C GLU A 24 9.28 4.65 -3.50
N GLY A 25 9.26 3.36 -3.77
CA GLY A 25 9.39 2.31 -2.76
C GLY A 25 9.90 1.02 -3.38
N GLY A 26 9.97 -0.04 -2.60
CA GLY A 26 10.47 -1.34 -3.09
C GLY A 26 9.68 -1.94 -4.26
N PHE A 27 8.45 -1.52 -4.48
CA PHE A 27 7.56 -2.05 -5.54
C PHE A 27 7.61 -1.25 -6.86
N GLY A 28 8.19 -0.05 -6.85
CA GLY A 28 8.23 0.80 -8.05
C GLY A 28 8.27 2.28 -7.75
N ARG A 29 8.17 3.06 -8.83
CA ARG A 29 8.06 4.52 -8.81
C ARG A 29 6.66 4.95 -9.18
N VAL A 30 6.13 5.91 -8.46
CA VAL A 30 4.79 6.47 -8.71
C VAL A 30 4.95 7.88 -9.24
N TYR A 31 4.25 8.15 -10.34
CA TYR A 31 4.24 9.44 -11.01
C TYR A 31 2.82 10.00 -11.06
N LYS A 32 2.70 11.32 -10.90
CA LYS A 32 1.46 12.02 -11.21
C LYS A 32 1.38 12.21 -12.72
N GLY A 33 0.29 11.79 -13.31
CA GLY A 33 0.00 12.00 -14.73
C GLY A 33 -1.35 12.66 -14.93
N GLN A 34 -1.67 12.95 -16.20
CA GLN A 34 -2.98 13.43 -16.62
C GLN A 34 -3.45 12.62 -17.82
N LEU A 35 -4.57 11.91 -17.68
CA LEU A 35 -5.19 11.15 -18.75
C LEU A 35 -6.60 11.68 -18.98
N GLN A 36 -6.92 12.02 -20.21
CA GLN A 36 -8.24 12.58 -20.61
C GLN A 36 -8.68 13.76 -19.71
N GLY A 37 -7.74 14.63 -19.32
CA GLY A 37 -8.02 15.78 -18.45
C GLY A 37 -8.13 15.45 -16.95
N LEU A 38 -8.09 14.19 -16.55
CA LEU A 38 -8.18 13.75 -15.15
C LEU A 38 -6.81 13.41 -14.58
N PRO A 39 -6.52 13.80 -13.33
CA PRO A 39 -5.29 13.43 -12.66
C PRO A 39 -5.29 11.94 -12.30
N VAL A 40 -4.16 11.28 -12.55
CA VAL A 40 -3.94 9.86 -12.25
C VAL A 40 -2.61 9.65 -11.53
N ALA A 41 -2.49 8.54 -10.78
CA ALA A 41 -1.25 8.04 -10.23
C ALA A 41 -0.77 6.84 -11.05
N ILE A 42 0.43 6.92 -11.62
CA ILE A 42 1.00 5.93 -12.52
C ILE A 42 2.18 5.25 -11.82
N LYS A 43 1.98 3.99 -11.40
CA LYS A 43 2.99 3.17 -10.70
C LYS A 43 3.74 2.33 -11.73
N ARG A 44 5.00 2.67 -12.00
CA ARG A 44 5.91 1.88 -12.85
C ARG A 44 6.64 0.88 -11.97
N CYS A 45 6.31 -0.42 -12.11
CA CYS A 45 6.74 -1.47 -11.21
C CYS A 45 8.16 -1.97 -11.50
N PHE A 46 8.93 -2.32 -10.46
CA PHE A 46 10.27 -2.92 -10.56
C PHE A 46 10.16 -4.44 -10.64
N ILE A 47 9.97 -5.00 -11.83
CA ILE A 47 9.76 -6.44 -12.01
C ILE A 47 11.07 -7.23 -12.09
N GLU A 48 12.13 -6.62 -12.62
CA GLU A 48 13.41 -7.30 -12.82
C GLU A 48 14.13 -7.67 -11.51
N SER A 49 13.66 -7.18 -10.36
CA SER A 49 14.31 -7.40 -9.06
C SER A 49 13.96 -8.74 -8.40
N SER A 50 12.80 -9.34 -8.70
CA SER A 50 12.44 -10.68 -8.24
C SER A 50 11.16 -11.22 -8.89
N PRO A 51 10.97 -12.57 -8.97
CA PRO A 51 9.74 -13.19 -9.48
C PRO A 51 8.48 -12.79 -8.68
N GLU A 52 8.62 -12.53 -7.38
CA GLU A 52 7.52 -12.12 -6.51
C GLU A 52 6.90 -10.80 -6.96
N ARG A 53 7.71 -9.90 -7.55
CA ARG A 53 7.24 -8.60 -8.05
C ARG A 53 6.26 -8.72 -9.21
N LEU A 54 6.46 -9.73 -10.07
CA LEU A 54 5.49 -10.01 -11.14
C LEU A 54 4.17 -10.50 -10.55
N SER A 55 4.24 -11.39 -9.56
CA SER A 55 3.06 -11.87 -8.85
C SER A 55 2.30 -10.73 -8.15
N ASP A 56 3.01 -9.79 -7.52
CA ASP A 56 2.40 -8.62 -6.90
C ASP A 56 1.62 -7.76 -7.93
N PHE A 57 2.23 -7.52 -9.09
CA PHE A 57 1.57 -6.81 -10.19
C PHE A 57 0.32 -7.53 -10.69
N GLU A 58 0.41 -8.85 -10.88
CA GLU A 58 -0.71 -9.68 -11.33
C GLU A 58 -1.84 -9.72 -10.29
N ASN A 59 -1.50 -9.77 -9.00
CA ASN A 59 -2.47 -9.72 -7.91
C ASN A 59 -3.27 -8.40 -7.92
N GLU A 60 -2.59 -7.27 -8.11
CA GLU A 60 -3.27 -5.98 -8.18
C GLU A 60 -4.29 -5.93 -9.34
N ILE A 61 -3.91 -6.40 -10.53
CA ILE A 61 -4.81 -6.47 -11.69
C ILE A 61 -5.97 -7.45 -11.46
N LYS A 62 -5.71 -8.55 -10.77
CA LYS A 62 -6.69 -9.62 -10.53
C LYS A 62 -7.72 -9.27 -9.47
N TYR A 63 -7.29 -8.61 -8.39
CA TYR A 63 -8.12 -8.43 -7.21
C TYR A 63 -8.76 -7.04 -7.13
N ILE A 64 -8.03 -5.95 -7.33
CA ILE A 64 -8.57 -4.60 -7.16
C ILE A 64 -9.81 -4.32 -8.01
N PRO A 65 -9.88 -4.71 -9.31
CA PRO A 65 -11.07 -4.43 -10.11
C PRO A 65 -12.33 -5.14 -9.62
N LYS A 66 -12.18 -6.21 -8.81
CA LYS A 66 -13.29 -6.97 -8.22
C LYS A 66 -13.73 -6.38 -6.88
N LEU A 67 -12.87 -5.61 -6.23
CA LEU A 67 -13.10 -4.99 -4.93
C LEU A 67 -13.61 -3.56 -5.14
N GLN A 68 -14.90 -3.41 -5.47
CA GLN A 68 -15.52 -2.09 -5.60
C GLN A 68 -15.96 -1.59 -4.23
N HIS A 69 -15.15 -0.78 -3.59
CA HIS A 69 -15.46 -0.19 -2.29
C HIS A 69 -14.94 1.26 -2.22
N ARG A 70 -15.68 2.14 -1.55
CA ARG A 70 -15.33 3.56 -1.44
C ARG A 70 -13.98 3.80 -0.74
N ASN A 71 -13.57 2.90 0.15
CA ASN A 71 -12.30 2.96 0.90
C ASN A 71 -11.17 2.14 0.25
N ILE A 72 -11.29 1.73 -1.01
CA ILE A 72 -10.24 1.10 -1.79
C ILE A 72 -9.85 2.03 -2.93
N VAL A 73 -8.54 2.24 -3.12
CA VAL A 73 -8.02 3.04 -4.25
C VAL A 73 -8.39 2.35 -5.55
N LYS A 74 -9.08 3.07 -6.44
CA LYS A 74 -9.56 2.53 -7.71
C LYS A 74 -8.39 2.34 -8.68
N LEU A 75 -8.19 1.12 -9.14
CA LEU A 75 -7.34 0.81 -10.28
C LEU A 75 -8.12 1.11 -11.57
N GLN A 76 -7.65 2.06 -12.37
CA GLN A 76 -8.28 2.47 -13.64
C GLN A 76 -7.84 1.60 -14.81
N GLY A 77 -6.62 1.05 -14.73
CA GLY A 77 -6.10 0.16 -15.75
C GLY A 77 -4.61 -0.15 -15.57
N TYR A 78 -4.03 -0.73 -16.60
CA TYR A 78 -2.64 -1.18 -16.58
C TYR A 78 -1.99 -1.09 -17.96
N CYS A 79 -0.65 -1.22 -18.01
CA CYS A 79 0.12 -1.38 -19.23
C CYS A 79 1.07 -2.56 -19.08
N ILE A 80 1.09 -3.42 -20.10
CA ILE A 80 2.05 -4.51 -20.29
C ILE A 80 2.67 -4.34 -21.69
N GLN A 81 3.92 -3.88 -21.75
CA GLN A 81 4.61 -3.69 -23.02
C GLN A 81 6.10 -4.03 -22.85
N GLY A 82 6.57 -5.08 -23.52
CA GLY A 82 7.91 -5.62 -23.31
C GLY A 82 8.14 -5.95 -21.83
N LYS A 83 9.15 -5.33 -21.24
CA LYS A 83 9.47 -5.48 -19.81
C LYS A 83 8.68 -4.52 -18.89
N GLU A 84 7.96 -3.57 -19.46
CA GLU A 84 7.21 -2.60 -18.66
C GLU A 84 5.96 -3.20 -18.05
N ARG A 85 5.76 -2.93 -16.78
CA ARG A 85 4.56 -3.25 -16.00
C ARG A 85 4.14 -2.02 -15.24
N ILE A 86 3.01 -1.44 -15.63
CA ILE A 86 2.58 -0.16 -15.10
C ILE A 86 1.12 -0.27 -14.67
N LEU A 87 0.81 0.24 -13.49
CA LEU A 87 -0.54 0.32 -12.95
C LEU A 87 -0.99 1.78 -12.92
N VAL A 88 -2.25 2.02 -13.26
CA VAL A 88 -2.84 3.36 -13.31
C VAL A 88 -3.99 3.44 -12.32
N TYR A 89 -3.84 4.28 -11.30
CA TYR A 89 -4.81 4.48 -10.23
C TYR A 89 -5.44 5.87 -10.27
N GLU A 90 -6.56 6.01 -9.58
CA GLU A 90 -7.07 7.34 -9.23
C GLU A 90 -6.00 8.11 -8.42
N TYR A 91 -5.97 9.44 -8.60
CA TYR A 91 -4.98 10.28 -7.92
C TYR A 91 -5.45 10.68 -6.51
N MET A 92 -4.67 10.33 -5.51
CA MET A 92 -4.91 10.70 -4.11
C MET A 92 -4.22 12.01 -3.77
N ARG A 93 -5.00 13.09 -3.64
CA ARG A 93 -4.48 14.46 -3.52
C ARG A 93 -3.75 14.71 -2.20
N ASN A 94 -4.24 14.13 -1.11
CA ASN A 94 -3.72 14.36 0.24
C ASN A 94 -2.64 13.34 0.67
N LYS A 95 -2.10 12.57 -0.29
CA LYS A 95 -1.00 11.62 -0.07
C LYS A 95 -1.38 10.49 0.89
N SER A 96 -0.37 9.89 1.53
CA SER A 96 -0.53 8.76 2.46
C SER A 96 -0.63 9.23 3.91
N LEU A 97 -1.31 8.43 4.72
CA LEU A 97 -1.59 8.69 6.12
C LEU A 97 -0.31 8.85 6.97
N ASP A 98 0.80 8.16 6.60
CA ASP A 98 2.10 8.33 7.27
C ASP A 98 2.60 9.76 7.19
N LYS A 99 2.35 10.47 6.09
CA LYS A 99 2.70 11.88 5.91
C LYS A 99 1.83 12.80 6.76
N PHE A 100 0.61 12.35 7.06
CA PHE A 100 -0.33 13.07 7.90
C PHE A 100 -0.04 12.88 9.40
N ILE A 101 0.18 11.62 9.84
CA ILE A 101 0.43 11.29 11.26
C ILE A 101 1.81 11.80 11.70
N PHE A 102 2.85 11.58 10.88
CA PHE A 102 4.25 11.89 11.22
C PHE A 102 4.78 13.15 10.53
N GLY A 103 3.91 13.86 9.79
CA GLY A 103 4.25 15.11 9.13
C GLY A 103 4.06 16.31 10.07
N PRO A 104 4.48 17.53 9.63
CA PRO A 104 4.41 18.74 10.44
C PRO A 104 2.99 19.21 10.83
N ARG A 105 1.93 18.54 10.35
CA ARG A 105 0.52 18.86 10.61
C ARG A 105 -0.26 17.61 10.99
N ALA A 106 -0.04 17.10 12.20
CA ALA A 106 -0.76 15.93 12.70
C ALA A 106 -2.09 16.29 13.39
N GLY A 107 -3.17 15.57 13.05
CA GLY A 107 -4.48 15.60 13.73
C GLY A 107 -5.68 15.29 12.84
N GLY A 108 -6.37 14.17 13.08
CA GLY A 108 -7.64 13.78 12.44
C GLY A 108 -8.09 12.34 12.71
N SER A 109 -9.41 12.09 12.78
CA SER A 109 -10.08 10.82 13.11
C SER A 109 -10.48 10.03 11.85
N LEU A 110 -10.36 8.69 11.85
CA LEU A 110 -10.56 7.79 10.68
C LEU A 110 -11.26 6.46 11.03
N ASN A 111 -11.97 5.85 10.06
CA ASN A 111 -12.76 4.62 10.21
C ASN A 111 -12.37 3.56 9.16
N TRP A 112 -12.19 2.24 9.49
CA TRP A 112 -11.42 1.25 8.71
C TRP A 112 -12.00 -0.15 8.52
N ASP A 113 -11.55 -0.85 7.43
CA ASP A 113 -11.51 -2.31 7.23
C ASP A 113 -10.43 -2.73 6.19
N THR A 114 -9.61 -3.68 6.55
CA THR A 114 -8.68 -4.72 6.04
C THR A 114 -7.66 -4.52 4.89
N LEU A 115 -6.40 -5.04 5.07
CA LEU A 115 -5.26 -5.46 4.19
C LEU A 115 -3.96 -4.69 4.44
N ASP A 116 -2.76 -5.34 4.34
CA ASP A 116 -1.40 -4.84 4.73
C ASP A 116 -1.42 -3.39 5.28
N LEU A 117 -2.11 -3.28 6.42
CA LEU A 117 -2.58 -2.02 6.96
C LEU A 117 -1.41 -1.34 7.66
N LYS A 118 -0.71 -0.54 6.89
CA LYS A 118 0.30 0.39 7.41
C LYS A 118 -0.01 1.80 6.91
N PRO A 119 0.41 2.84 7.63
CA PRO A 119 0.04 4.22 7.28
C PRO A 119 0.42 4.66 5.88
N SER A 120 1.49 4.10 5.30
CA SER A 120 1.93 4.43 3.93
C SER A 120 1.03 3.84 2.84
N ASN A 121 0.26 2.78 3.15
CA ASN A 121 -0.67 2.14 2.23
C ASN A 121 -2.10 2.70 2.34
N ILE A 122 -2.30 3.65 3.23
CA ILE A 122 -3.55 4.35 3.37
C ILE A 122 -3.40 5.74 2.76
N LEU A 123 -4.12 5.97 1.68
CA LEU A 123 -4.08 7.22 0.95
C LEU A 123 -5.33 8.04 1.26
N LEU A 124 -5.20 9.35 1.20
CA LEU A 124 -6.28 10.29 1.49
C LEU A 124 -6.70 10.99 0.19
N ASP A 125 -7.98 10.93 -0.13
CA ASP A 125 -8.54 11.64 -1.28
C ASP A 125 -8.65 13.16 -1.04
N SER A 126 -9.26 13.89 -1.95
CA SER A 126 -9.43 15.35 -1.83
C SER A 126 -10.29 15.78 -0.65
N GLU A 127 -11.16 14.90 -0.16
CA GLU A 127 -12.09 15.13 0.96
C GLU A 127 -11.57 14.55 2.28
N MET A 128 -10.30 14.07 2.29
CA MET A 128 -9.67 13.37 3.43
C MET A 128 -10.28 12.01 3.73
N ASN A 129 -11.06 11.42 2.81
CA ASN A 129 -11.51 10.05 3.01
C ASN A 129 -10.34 9.10 2.82
N PRO A 130 -10.16 8.14 3.73
CA PRO A 130 -9.10 7.15 3.62
C PRO A 130 -9.44 6.08 2.61
N LYS A 131 -8.44 5.70 1.83
CA LYS A 131 -8.51 4.59 0.87
C LYS A 131 -7.27 3.71 0.98
N ILE A 132 -7.50 2.41 1.04
CA ILE A 132 -6.44 1.40 1.07
C ILE A 132 -5.86 1.25 -0.34
N SER A 133 -4.54 1.22 -0.43
CA SER A 133 -3.77 0.97 -1.64
C SER A 133 -2.82 -0.21 -1.45
N ASP A 134 -2.18 -0.66 -2.53
CA ASP A 134 -1.15 -1.70 -2.54
C ASP A 134 -1.65 -3.10 -2.16
N PHE A 135 -2.27 -3.75 -3.14
CA PHE A 135 -2.82 -5.11 -3.03
C PHE A 135 -1.87 -6.18 -3.60
N GLY A 136 -0.61 -5.85 -3.88
CA GLY A 136 0.36 -6.79 -4.44
C GLY A 136 0.54 -8.04 -3.58
N THR A 137 0.61 -7.86 -2.27
CA THR A 137 0.74 -8.96 -1.31
C THR A 137 -0.60 -9.57 -0.87
N ALA A 138 -1.73 -9.08 -1.42
CA ALA A 138 -3.06 -9.57 -1.06
C ALA A 138 -3.24 -11.05 -1.42
N ARG A 139 -3.86 -11.81 -0.52
CA ARG A 139 -4.14 -13.21 -0.73
C ARG A 139 -5.64 -13.46 -0.57
N ALA A 140 -6.24 -14.08 -1.59
CA ALA A 140 -7.62 -14.53 -1.47
C ALA A 140 -7.68 -15.72 -0.50
N GLY A 141 -8.45 -15.55 0.57
CA GLY A 141 -8.67 -16.57 1.59
C GLY A 141 -10.12 -16.59 2.05
N HIS A 142 -10.49 -17.64 2.76
CA HIS A 142 -11.77 -17.68 3.48
C HIS A 142 -11.56 -17.02 4.84
N PRO A 143 -12.38 -16.05 5.27
CA PRO A 143 -12.14 -15.28 6.51
C PRO A 143 -12.00 -16.16 7.76
N ASP A 144 -12.75 -17.27 7.81
CA ASP A 144 -12.80 -18.18 8.96
C ASP A 144 -11.82 -19.37 8.87
N LYS A 145 -11.00 -19.45 7.80
CA LYS A 145 -10.05 -20.55 7.62
C LYS A 145 -8.62 -20.10 7.87
N ILE A 146 -7.91 -20.88 8.67
CA ILE A 146 -6.47 -20.76 8.86
C ILE A 146 -5.78 -21.33 7.62
N GLN A 147 -4.87 -20.57 7.04
CA GLN A 147 -4.10 -20.95 5.87
C GLN A 147 -2.61 -20.82 6.15
N LYS A 148 -1.79 -21.53 5.39
CA LYS A 148 -0.34 -21.43 5.44
C LYS A 148 0.18 -20.98 4.07
N GLY A 149 0.98 -19.92 4.06
CA GLY A 149 1.64 -19.41 2.86
C GLY A 149 3.09 -19.85 2.80
N ASP A 150 3.57 -20.18 1.61
CA ASP A 150 4.96 -20.58 1.36
C ASP A 150 5.91 -19.37 1.39
N VAL A 151 5.39 -18.17 1.11
CA VAL A 151 6.15 -16.92 1.12
C VAL A 151 5.54 -15.99 2.17
N ILE A 152 6.37 -15.49 3.08
CA ILE A 152 5.99 -14.48 4.07
C ILE A 152 6.29 -13.12 3.46
N ALA A 153 5.24 -12.31 3.21
CA ALA A 153 5.34 -10.97 2.65
C ALA A 153 4.52 -10.00 3.49
N GLY A 154 5.05 -8.81 3.73
CA GLY A 154 4.42 -7.77 4.53
C GLY A 154 5.45 -6.88 5.20
N THR A 155 5.00 -5.95 6.02
CA THR A 155 5.85 -5.00 6.72
C THR A 155 6.03 -5.41 8.17
N HIS A 156 7.29 -5.50 8.62
CA HIS A 156 7.61 -5.80 10.02
C HIS A 156 6.94 -4.79 10.96
N GLY A 157 6.40 -5.28 12.08
CA GLY A 157 5.63 -4.46 13.02
C GLY A 157 4.11 -4.47 12.79
N TYR A 158 3.65 -4.86 11.59
CA TYR A 158 2.23 -5.02 11.27
C TYR A 158 1.85 -6.47 11.00
N MET A 159 2.82 -7.38 10.93
CA MET A 159 2.59 -8.81 10.79
C MET A 159 2.48 -9.47 12.16
N PRO A 160 1.43 -10.29 12.42
CA PRO A 160 1.33 -11.04 13.67
C PRO A 160 2.41 -12.12 13.76
N PRO A 161 2.79 -12.54 14.98
CA PRO A 161 3.87 -13.52 15.19
C PRO A 161 3.65 -14.86 14.48
N GLU A 162 2.42 -15.37 14.42
CA GLU A 162 2.07 -16.59 13.73
C GLU A 162 2.28 -16.50 12.21
N TYR A 163 2.08 -15.32 11.63
CA TYR A 163 2.36 -15.10 10.21
C TYR A 163 3.86 -14.88 9.97
N SER A 164 4.50 -14.01 10.72
CA SER A 164 5.92 -13.68 10.52
C SER A 164 6.88 -14.86 10.80
N LYS A 165 6.51 -15.77 11.72
CA LYS A 165 7.36 -16.93 12.09
C LYS A 165 6.98 -18.21 11.37
N LYS A 166 5.71 -18.42 11.04
CA LYS A 166 5.20 -19.71 10.55
C LYS A 166 4.47 -19.63 9.22
N GLY A 167 4.25 -18.42 8.67
CA GLY A 167 3.47 -18.19 7.45
C GLY A 167 1.98 -18.48 7.62
N ILE A 168 1.48 -18.59 8.86
CA ILE A 168 0.07 -18.89 9.16
C ILE A 168 -0.73 -17.57 9.12
N PHE A 169 -1.76 -17.52 8.29
CA PHE A 169 -2.62 -16.35 8.15
C PHE A 169 -4.12 -16.69 8.13
N SER A 170 -4.93 -15.74 8.52
CA SER A 170 -6.40 -15.78 8.50
C SER A 170 -6.93 -14.34 8.49
N GLY A 171 -8.24 -14.12 8.51
CA GLY A 171 -8.81 -12.80 8.73
C GLY A 171 -8.32 -12.10 10.01
N LYS A 172 -7.81 -12.84 11.00
CA LYS A 172 -7.21 -12.27 12.22
C LYS A 172 -5.84 -11.60 11.98
N THR A 173 -5.14 -11.96 10.91
CA THR A 173 -3.89 -11.30 10.51
C THR A 173 -4.12 -9.82 10.25
N ASP A 174 -5.20 -9.49 9.54
CA ASP A 174 -5.57 -8.12 9.23
C ASP A 174 -6.03 -7.36 10.47
N VAL A 175 -6.75 -8.04 11.38
CA VAL A 175 -7.15 -7.46 12.68
C VAL A 175 -5.94 -7.04 13.51
N PHE A 176 -4.87 -7.86 13.50
CA PHE A 176 -3.61 -7.50 14.18
C PHE A 176 -2.96 -6.28 13.52
N SER A 177 -2.85 -6.28 12.19
CA SER A 177 -2.28 -5.15 11.43
C SER A 177 -3.05 -3.85 11.70
N PHE A 178 -4.38 -3.93 11.79
CA PHE A 178 -5.24 -2.81 12.14
C PHE A 178 -4.99 -2.31 13.57
N GLY A 179 -4.85 -3.22 14.54
CA GLY A 179 -4.50 -2.88 15.92
C GLY A 179 -3.15 -2.14 16.00
N SER A 180 -2.14 -2.63 15.29
CA SER A 180 -0.82 -1.99 15.20
C SER A 180 -0.91 -0.58 14.59
N LEU A 181 -1.70 -0.42 13.54
CA LEU A 181 -1.95 0.89 12.92
C LEU A 181 -2.66 1.85 13.88
N LEU A 182 -3.67 1.40 14.62
CA LEU A 182 -4.37 2.24 15.60
C LEU A 182 -3.42 2.73 16.70
N LEU A 183 -2.52 1.88 17.19
CA LEU A 183 -1.52 2.27 18.17
C LEU A 183 -0.59 3.37 17.63
N GLU A 184 -0.18 3.30 16.38
CA GLU A 184 0.59 4.37 15.74
C GLU A 184 -0.19 5.68 15.64
N ILE A 185 -1.45 5.63 15.22
CA ILE A 185 -2.31 6.80 15.11
C ILE A 185 -2.48 7.48 16.49
N LEU A 186 -2.80 6.69 17.51
CA LEU A 186 -3.05 7.20 18.87
C LEU A 186 -1.78 7.72 19.54
N SER A 187 -0.65 7.04 19.33
CA SER A 187 0.62 7.42 19.95
C SER A 187 1.37 8.51 19.20
N GLY A 188 1.09 8.73 17.92
CA GLY A 188 1.88 9.57 17.02
C GLY A 188 3.31 9.05 16.79
N LYS A 189 3.58 7.78 17.16
CA LYS A 189 4.91 7.16 17.13
C LYS A 189 4.91 5.99 16.17
N ARG A 190 6.00 5.86 15.39
CA ARG A 190 6.14 4.74 14.43
C ARG A 190 6.28 3.40 15.15
N ASN A 191 5.60 2.38 14.65
CA ASN A 191 5.74 1.01 15.11
C ASN A 191 7.18 0.49 14.87
N GLY A 192 7.71 -0.32 15.78
CA GLY A 192 9.08 -0.85 15.68
C GLY A 192 10.19 0.13 16.07
N THR A 193 9.88 1.35 16.53
CA THR A 193 10.88 2.24 17.13
C THR A 193 11.04 1.93 18.61
N SER A 194 12.27 1.65 19.05
CA SER A 194 12.60 1.51 20.48
C SER A 194 12.51 2.87 21.16
N TYR A 195 11.75 2.95 22.24
CA TYR A 195 11.63 4.17 23.05
C TYR A 195 12.34 3.96 24.39
N SER A 196 13.22 4.88 24.74
CA SER A 196 13.76 4.96 26.10
C SER A 196 12.72 5.65 26.99
N ILE A 197 12.16 4.91 27.92
CA ILE A 197 11.32 5.47 28.99
C ILE A 197 12.21 5.55 30.24
N GLY A 198 12.90 6.66 30.43
CA GLY A 198 13.83 6.86 31.55
C GLY A 198 14.97 5.83 31.51
N ASP A 199 15.67 5.63 32.65
CA ASP A 199 16.78 4.67 32.81
C ASP A 199 16.37 3.17 32.77
N ARG A 200 15.18 2.83 32.32
CA ARG A 200 14.74 1.43 32.15
C ARG A 200 14.72 1.06 30.67
N LYS A 201 15.37 -0.08 30.34
CA LYS A 201 15.42 -0.66 29.00
C LYS A 201 14.02 -0.72 28.39
N SER A 202 13.90 -0.29 27.14
CA SER A 202 12.67 -0.26 26.37
C SER A 202 11.97 -1.61 26.36
N LEU A 203 10.68 -1.62 26.66
CA LEU A 203 9.79 -2.68 26.22
C LEU A 203 9.60 -2.50 24.70
N SER A 204 10.14 -3.44 23.91
CA SER A 204 9.70 -3.55 22.51
C SER A 204 8.28 -4.13 22.52
N LEU A 205 7.38 -3.63 21.68
CA LEU A 205 6.02 -4.17 21.50
C LEU A 205 6.01 -5.61 20.94
N HIS A 206 7.15 -6.33 20.98
CA HIS A 206 7.38 -7.63 20.35
C HIS A 206 8.23 -8.59 21.19
N GLU A 207 8.11 -8.59 22.52
CA GLU A 207 8.47 -9.76 23.33
C GLU A 207 7.25 -10.55 23.75
#